data_d24a4383b3ff8652d26d8b9ddf97da95
#
_entry.id   d24a4383b3ff8652d26d8b9ddf97da95
#
_cell.length_a   1.000
_cell.length_b   1.000
_cell.length_c   1.000
_cell.angle_alpha   90.00
_cell.angle_beta   90.00
_cell.angle_gamma   90.00
#
_symmetry.space_group_name_H-M   'P 1'
#
loop_
_entity.id
_entity.type
_entity.pdbx_description
1 polymer ?
#
loop_
_entity_poly.entity_id
_entity_poly.type
_entity_poly.pdbx_seq_one_letter_code
_entity_poly.pdbx_strand_id
1 'polypeptide(L)'
;MIREIENRRSIRKYKSDEIERKLIDEIIYSASLAPSAKNRQPWKFIVYQGKEKDKLVDVMRHGINSEKMTHELMPEWAFAIPDAENTVRIMQEAPCLIAVLNTNQHTPFASIENEKRIVEICDSLSIGAAIENMILTATGYGLGTLWIANTCFAYNELMDFIGTDSQLTGIVAIGFANEAPAKRPRKPFEEIVEYR
;
A
#
# COMPACT_ATOMS: atom_id res chain seq x y z
N MET A 1 -21.42 -5.37 13.82
CA MET A 1 -20.15 -4.85 13.23
C MET A 1 -19.78 -5.72 12.04
N ILE A 2 -19.18 -5.20 10.99
CA ILE A 2 -18.72 -6.00 9.85
C ILE A 2 -17.53 -6.84 10.31
N ARG A 3 -17.62 -8.15 10.11
CA ARG A 3 -16.69 -9.16 10.63
C ARG A 3 -15.24 -8.94 10.13
N GLU A 4 -15.09 -8.54 8.89
CA GLU A 4 -13.79 -8.29 8.23
C GLU A 4 -13.07 -7.11 8.87
N ILE A 5 -13.78 -6.05 9.25
CA ILE A 5 -13.20 -4.90 9.96
C ILE A 5 -12.63 -5.34 11.32
N GLU A 6 -13.34 -6.21 12.03
CA GLU A 6 -12.93 -6.69 13.34
C GLU A 6 -11.74 -7.67 13.25
N ASN A 7 -11.74 -8.54 12.22
CA ASN A 7 -10.80 -9.65 12.09
C ASN A 7 -9.54 -9.29 11.30
N ARG A 8 -9.59 -8.26 10.44
CA ARG A 8 -8.45 -7.85 9.64
C ARG A 8 -7.20 -7.60 10.49
N ARG A 9 -6.08 -8.15 10.05
CA ARG A 9 -4.74 -7.92 10.61
C ARG A 9 -3.76 -7.56 9.50
N SER A 10 -2.72 -6.80 9.87
CA SER A 10 -1.56 -6.64 8.99
C SER A 10 -0.72 -7.90 9.05
N ILE A 11 -0.66 -8.64 7.95
CA ILE A 11 0.05 -9.92 7.81
C ILE A 11 1.42 -9.66 7.19
N ARG A 12 2.45 -10.25 7.76
CA ARG A 12 3.85 -10.07 7.40
C ARG A 12 4.60 -11.38 7.13
N LYS A 13 3.87 -12.51 7.20
CA LYS A 13 4.37 -13.82 6.79
C LYS A 13 3.32 -14.48 5.92
N TYR A 14 3.73 -14.98 4.78
CA TYR A 14 2.84 -15.57 3.80
C TYR A 14 3.24 -17.00 3.48
N LYS A 15 2.25 -17.81 3.06
CA LYS A 15 2.48 -19.07 2.39
C LYS A 15 2.87 -18.80 0.94
N SER A 16 3.51 -19.78 0.31
CA SER A 16 3.93 -19.69 -1.10
C SER A 16 2.80 -19.98 -2.10
N ASP A 17 1.61 -20.28 -1.62
CA ASP A 17 0.46 -20.59 -2.47
C ASP A 17 0.09 -19.38 -3.34
N GLU A 18 -0.05 -19.60 -4.63
CA GLU A 18 -0.48 -18.58 -5.58
C GLU A 18 -1.95 -18.18 -5.37
N ILE A 19 -2.28 -16.96 -5.70
CA ILE A 19 -3.65 -16.46 -5.71
C ILE A 19 -4.17 -16.50 -7.13
N GLU A 20 -5.32 -17.12 -7.33
CA GLU A 20 -5.99 -17.13 -8.63
C GLU A 20 -6.32 -15.73 -9.11
N ARG A 21 -6.09 -15.47 -10.39
CA ARG A 21 -6.35 -14.17 -11.02
C ARG A 21 -7.78 -13.68 -10.79
N LYS A 22 -8.77 -14.58 -10.90
CA LYS A 22 -10.17 -14.24 -10.68
C LYS A 22 -10.40 -13.61 -9.30
N LEU A 23 -9.76 -14.16 -8.26
CA LEU A 23 -9.88 -13.65 -6.90
C LEU A 23 -9.22 -12.26 -6.76
N ILE A 24 -8.08 -12.06 -7.42
CA ILE A 24 -7.43 -10.74 -7.46
C ILE A 24 -8.32 -9.72 -8.18
N ASP A 25 -8.94 -10.10 -9.29
CA ASP A 25 -9.85 -9.24 -10.05
C ASP A 25 -11.06 -8.83 -9.20
N GLU A 26 -11.64 -9.72 -8.41
CA GLU A 26 -12.74 -9.43 -7.48
C GLU A 26 -12.30 -8.48 -6.36
N ILE A 27 -11.11 -8.66 -5.82
CA ILE A 27 -10.53 -7.79 -4.78
C ILE A 27 -10.29 -6.38 -5.34
N ILE A 28 -9.76 -6.26 -6.55
CA ILE A 28 -9.54 -4.95 -7.21
C ILE A 28 -10.88 -4.30 -7.57
N TYR A 29 -11.84 -5.09 -8.04
CA TYR A 29 -13.18 -4.57 -8.32
C TYR A 29 -13.81 -3.95 -7.07
N SER A 30 -13.68 -4.61 -5.91
CA SER A 30 -14.18 -4.05 -4.64
C SER A 30 -13.50 -2.72 -4.29
N ALA A 31 -12.20 -2.58 -4.56
CA ALA A 31 -11.48 -1.33 -4.39
C ALA A 31 -12.08 -0.21 -5.26
N SER A 32 -12.44 -0.52 -6.50
CA SER A 32 -13.02 0.45 -7.44
C SER A 32 -14.40 0.97 -7.04
N LEU A 33 -15.09 0.28 -6.12
CA LEU A 33 -16.39 0.69 -5.59
C LEU A 33 -16.29 1.72 -4.45
N ALA A 34 -15.09 2.11 -4.05
CA ALA A 34 -14.91 3.12 -3.03
C ALA A 34 -15.47 4.49 -3.46
N PRO A 35 -15.97 5.29 -2.52
CA PRO A 35 -16.34 6.68 -2.83
C PRO A 35 -15.10 7.51 -3.15
N SER A 36 -15.25 8.49 -4.04
CA SER A 36 -14.18 9.44 -4.33
C SER A 36 -14.73 10.86 -4.49
N ALA A 37 -13.92 11.85 -4.14
CA ALA A 37 -14.31 13.25 -4.24
C ALA A 37 -14.72 13.59 -5.67
N LYS A 38 -15.97 14.05 -5.87
CA LYS A 38 -16.57 14.34 -7.18
C LYS A 38 -16.52 13.14 -8.16
N ASN A 39 -16.49 11.93 -7.63
CA ASN A 39 -16.37 10.69 -8.41
C ASN A 39 -15.14 10.68 -9.35
N ARG A 40 -14.03 11.28 -8.93
CA ARG A 40 -12.81 11.37 -9.75
C ARG A 40 -12.12 10.03 -9.96
N GLN A 41 -12.31 9.06 -9.04
CA GLN A 41 -11.72 7.71 -9.11
C GLN A 41 -10.20 7.77 -9.40
N PRO A 42 -9.41 8.43 -8.54
CA PRO A 42 -8.03 8.82 -8.84
C PRO A 42 -7.02 7.65 -8.76
N TRP A 43 -7.50 6.45 -8.70
CA TRP A 43 -6.69 5.25 -8.50
C TRP A 43 -6.38 4.51 -9.80
N LYS A 44 -5.18 3.94 -9.86
CA LYS A 44 -4.80 2.88 -10.79
C LYS A 44 -4.08 1.79 -10.01
N PHE A 45 -4.41 0.55 -10.32
CA PHE A 45 -3.83 -0.62 -9.67
C PHE A 45 -2.97 -1.39 -10.67
N ILE A 46 -1.73 -1.74 -10.28
CA ILE A 46 -0.84 -2.57 -11.09
C ILE A 46 -0.50 -3.81 -10.29
N VAL A 47 -0.82 -4.98 -10.82
CA VAL A 47 -0.65 -6.28 -10.16
C VAL A 47 0.67 -6.90 -10.58
N TYR A 48 1.45 -7.32 -9.61
CA TYR A 48 2.71 -8.02 -9.78
C TYR A 48 2.64 -9.40 -9.14
N GLN A 49 2.90 -10.45 -9.93
CA GLN A 49 3.02 -11.85 -9.51
C GLN A 49 4.23 -12.49 -10.19
N GLY A 50 4.69 -13.64 -9.67
CA GLY A 50 5.80 -14.39 -10.24
C GLY A 50 7.04 -13.53 -10.48
N LYS A 51 7.67 -13.66 -11.64
CA LYS A 51 8.94 -12.98 -11.97
C LYS A 51 8.86 -11.45 -11.95
N GLU A 52 7.72 -10.86 -12.32
CA GLU A 52 7.56 -9.40 -12.31
C GLU A 52 7.47 -8.88 -10.86
N LYS A 53 6.86 -9.64 -9.95
CA LYS A 53 6.91 -9.35 -8.53
C LYS A 53 8.35 -9.39 -7.99
N ASP A 54 9.13 -10.41 -8.38
CA ASP A 54 10.52 -10.53 -7.93
C ASP A 54 11.37 -9.34 -8.39
N LYS A 55 11.19 -8.89 -9.63
CA LYS A 55 11.85 -7.67 -10.13
C LYS A 55 11.46 -6.42 -9.31
N LEU A 56 10.16 -6.24 -9.01
CA LEU A 56 9.70 -5.12 -8.20
C LEU A 56 10.36 -5.13 -6.80
N VAL A 57 10.49 -6.32 -6.20
CA VAL A 57 11.16 -6.50 -4.89
C VAL A 57 12.65 -6.16 -4.98
N ASP A 58 13.32 -6.55 -6.06
CA ASP A 58 14.74 -6.23 -6.27
C ASP A 58 14.95 -4.72 -6.47
N VAL A 59 14.05 -4.05 -7.19
CA VAL A 59 14.06 -2.59 -7.34
C VAL A 59 13.85 -1.90 -5.99
N MET A 60 12.87 -2.33 -5.20
CA MET A 60 12.64 -1.81 -3.84
C MET A 60 13.88 -1.99 -2.96
N ARG A 61 14.53 -3.14 -3.01
CA ARG A 61 15.78 -3.41 -2.28
C ARG A 61 16.91 -2.49 -2.71
N HIS A 62 17.04 -2.29 -4.03
CA HIS A 62 18.08 -1.41 -4.58
C HIS A 62 17.88 0.03 -4.11
N GLY A 63 16.67 0.58 -4.23
CA GLY A 63 16.36 1.94 -3.81
C GLY A 63 16.58 2.17 -2.31
N ILE A 64 16.17 1.22 -1.45
CA ILE A 64 16.43 1.31 0.00
C ILE A 64 17.94 1.32 0.29
N ASN A 65 18.72 0.51 -0.42
CA ASN A 65 20.17 0.50 -0.25
C ASN A 65 20.80 1.82 -0.73
N SER A 66 20.29 2.41 -1.81
CA SER A 66 20.69 3.74 -2.29
C SER A 66 20.38 4.81 -1.24
N GLU A 67 19.14 4.86 -0.74
CA GLU A 67 18.71 5.83 0.26
C GLU A 67 19.48 5.69 1.58
N LYS A 68 19.84 4.47 1.98
CA LYS A 68 20.68 4.20 3.16
C LYS A 68 22.08 4.83 3.05
N MET A 69 22.59 4.98 1.83
CA MET A 69 23.91 5.58 1.56
C MET A 69 23.85 7.08 1.33
N THR A 70 22.79 7.55 0.70
CA THR A 70 22.68 8.95 0.22
C THR A 70 21.85 9.84 1.14
N HIS A 71 20.81 9.29 1.76
CA HIS A 71 19.80 10.03 2.56
C HIS A 71 19.16 11.19 1.77
N GLU A 72 18.92 11.01 0.46
CA GLU A 72 18.42 12.07 -0.42
C GLU A 72 16.92 12.31 -0.32
N LEU A 73 16.14 11.22 -0.21
CA LEU A 73 14.67 11.31 -0.22
C LEU A 73 14.08 11.60 1.17
N MET A 74 14.59 10.90 2.18
CA MET A 74 14.01 10.91 3.52
C MET A 74 15.09 11.05 4.63
N PRO A 75 15.91 12.10 4.62
CA PRO A 75 17.05 12.23 5.54
C PRO A 75 16.65 12.19 7.01
N GLU A 76 15.53 12.83 7.38
CA GLU A 76 15.03 12.86 8.76
C GLU A 76 14.42 11.53 9.22
N TRP A 77 14.16 10.61 8.27
CA TRP A 77 13.53 9.31 8.52
C TRP A 77 14.51 8.14 8.40
N ALA A 78 15.82 8.41 8.37
CA ALA A 78 16.86 7.37 8.27
C ALA A 78 16.72 6.27 9.34
N PHE A 79 16.18 6.59 10.52
CA PHE A 79 15.89 5.62 11.57
C PHE A 79 14.86 4.56 11.17
N ALA A 80 14.04 4.80 10.15
CA ALA A 80 13.03 3.85 9.66
C ALA A 80 13.53 2.93 8.54
N ILE A 81 14.77 3.07 8.06
CA ILE A 81 15.38 2.20 7.04
C ILE A 81 15.35 0.73 7.44
N PRO A 82 15.65 0.32 8.69
CA PRO A 82 15.55 -1.09 9.08
C PRO A 82 14.15 -1.68 8.93
N ASP A 83 13.09 -0.88 9.14
CA ASP A 83 11.70 -1.31 8.88
C ASP A 83 11.44 -1.47 7.38
N ALA A 84 11.98 -0.57 6.54
CA ALA A 84 11.90 -0.68 5.08
C ALA A 84 12.65 -1.93 4.57
N GLU A 85 13.83 -2.25 5.11
CA GLU A 85 14.56 -3.50 4.81
C GLU A 85 13.73 -4.75 5.18
N ASN A 86 13.08 -4.75 6.36
CA ASN A 86 12.15 -5.83 6.72
C ASN A 86 10.95 -5.91 5.78
N THR A 87 10.47 -4.77 5.26
CA THR A 87 9.38 -4.75 4.29
C THR A 87 9.76 -5.46 2.98
N VAL A 88 11.00 -5.32 2.50
CA VAL A 88 11.49 -6.07 1.33
C VAL A 88 11.34 -7.58 1.53
N ARG A 89 11.68 -8.10 2.73
CA ARG A 89 11.48 -9.52 3.05
C ARG A 89 9.99 -9.91 2.98
N ILE A 90 9.10 -9.06 3.51
CA ILE A 90 7.66 -9.30 3.48
C ILE A 90 7.13 -9.32 2.04
N MET A 91 7.59 -8.38 1.21
CA MET A 91 7.25 -8.32 -0.22
C MET A 91 7.73 -9.57 -0.97
N GLN A 92 8.92 -10.09 -0.62
CA GLN A 92 9.46 -11.30 -1.23
C GLN A 92 8.61 -12.54 -0.90
N GLU A 93 8.12 -12.67 0.34
CA GLU A 93 7.27 -13.78 0.77
C GLU A 93 5.85 -13.72 0.17
N ALA A 94 5.30 -12.53 -0.05
CA ALA A 94 3.95 -12.37 -0.58
C ALA A 94 3.85 -12.87 -2.03
N PRO A 95 2.84 -13.70 -2.39
CA PRO A 95 2.67 -14.18 -3.77
C PRO A 95 2.17 -13.10 -4.74
N CYS A 96 1.55 -12.05 -4.22
CA CYS A 96 1.00 -10.95 -5.01
C CYS A 96 1.28 -9.59 -4.35
N LEU A 97 1.71 -8.63 -5.17
CA LEU A 97 1.87 -7.22 -4.80
C LEU A 97 1.03 -6.36 -5.73
N ILE A 98 0.30 -5.41 -5.18
CA ILE A 98 -0.50 -4.45 -5.96
C ILE A 98 0.04 -3.06 -5.70
N ALA A 99 0.68 -2.45 -6.70
CA ALA A 99 1.04 -1.04 -6.64
C ALA A 99 -0.22 -0.18 -6.83
N VAL A 100 -0.39 0.80 -5.96
CA VAL A 100 -1.54 1.72 -5.96
C VAL A 100 -1.05 3.11 -6.32
N LEU A 101 -1.59 3.66 -7.41
CA LEU A 101 -1.18 4.93 -7.97
C LEU A 101 -2.30 5.97 -7.82
N ASN A 102 -1.91 7.23 -7.60
CA ASN A 102 -2.76 8.40 -7.78
C ASN A 102 -2.54 8.96 -9.20
N THR A 103 -3.53 8.87 -10.05
CA THR A 103 -3.45 9.28 -11.46
C THR A 103 -3.47 10.79 -11.68
N ASN A 104 -3.77 11.57 -10.66
CA ASN A 104 -3.87 13.02 -10.70
C ASN A 104 -2.64 13.74 -10.12
N GLN A 105 -1.64 12.97 -9.67
CA GLN A 105 -0.41 13.49 -9.07
C GLN A 105 0.82 12.79 -9.64
N HIS A 106 1.98 13.43 -9.50
CA HIS A 106 3.22 12.92 -10.07
C HIS A 106 4.20 12.43 -9.00
N THR A 107 4.47 13.23 -7.97
CA THR A 107 5.42 12.88 -6.90
C THR A 107 5.07 13.58 -5.59
N PRO A 108 5.25 12.91 -4.43
CA PRO A 108 5.05 13.53 -3.13
C PRO A 108 6.17 14.50 -2.74
N PHE A 109 7.30 14.49 -3.45
CA PHE A 109 8.48 15.29 -3.13
C PHE A 109 8.49 16.66 -3.81
N ALA A 110 7.58 16.93 -4.75
CA ALA A 110 7.46 18.24 -5.38
C ALA A 110 6.66 19.21 -4.52
N SER A 111 7.07 20.47 -4.54
CA SER A 111 6.26 21.56 -4.01
C SER A 111 5.05 21.79 -4.92
N ILE A 112 3.86 21.93 -4.34
CA ILE A 112 2.62 22.17 -5.08
C ILE A 112 1.84 23.34 -4.47
N GLU A 113 1.03 24.02 -5.30
CA GLU A 113 0.15 25.11 -4.90
C GLU A 113 -0.98 24.63 -3.95
N ASN A 114 -1.54 25.54 -3.16
CA ASN A 114 -2.54 25.24 -2.15
C ASN A 114 -3.77 24.51 -2.71
N GLU A 115 -4.30 24.95 -3.85
CA GLU A 115 -5.46 24.33 -4.49
C GLU A 115 -5.16 22.88 -4.92
N LYS A 116 -3.99 22.66 -5.48
CA LYS A 116 -3.52 21.30 -5.85
C LYS A 116 -3.30 20.44 -4.62
N ARG A 117 -2.80 21.01 -3.51
CA ARG A 117 -2.67 20.31 -2.24
C ARG A 117 -4.01 19.82 -1.70
N ILE A 118 -5.07 20.64 -1.79
CA ILE A 118 -6.42 20.22 -1.37
C ILE A 118 -6.92 19.05 -2.24
N VAL A 119 -6.68 19.10 -3.55
CA VAL A 119 -7.04 18.01 -4.47
C VAL A 119 -6.29 16.74 -4.11
N GLU A 120 -4.96 16.82 -3.87
CA GLU A 120 -4.12 15.69 -3.48
C GLU A 120 -4.61 15.03 -2.17
N ILE A 121 -4.97 15.83 -1.16
CA ILE A 121 -5.55 15.31 0.09
C ILE A 121 -6.85 14.56 -0.18
N CYS A 122 -7.76 15.14 -0.97
CA CYS A 122 -9.03 14.49 -1.31
C CYS A 122 -8.81 13.18 -2.08
N ASP A 123 -7.85 13.15 -2.99
CA ASP A 123 -7.53 11.96 -3.77
C ASP A 123 -6.86 10.89 -2.90
N SER A 124 -5.96 11.28 -2.01
CA SER A 124 -5.31 10.37 -1.05
C SER A 124 -6.33 9.72 -0.11
N LEU A 125 -7.32 10.48 0.39
CA LEU A 125 -8.42 9.94 1.21
C LEU A 125 -9.28 8.96 0.41
N SER A 126 -9.57 9.27 -0.87
CA SER A 126 -10.34 8.40 -1.76
C SER A 126 -9.59 7.09 -2.04
N ILE A 127 -8.28 7.18 -2.30
CA ILE A 127 -7.41 6.01 -2.49
C ILE A 127 -7.31 5.18 -1.20
N GLY A 128 -7.23 5.82 -0.04
CA GLY A 128 -7.26 5.13 1.25
C GLY A 128 -8.55 4.31 1.43
N ALA A 129 -9.70 4.84 1.04
CA ALA A 129 -10.97 4.11 1.05
C ALA A 129 -10.96 2.92 0.07
N ALA A 130 -10.37 3.09 -1.12
CA ALA A 130 -10.23 2.01 -2.09
C ALA A 130 -9.30 0.89 -1.57
N ILE A 131 -8.18 1.24 -0.96
CA ILE A 131 -7.28 0.26 -0.33
C ILE A 131 -7.99 -0.47 0.81
N GLU A 132 -8.77 0.20 1.65
CA GLU A 132 -9.49 -0.48 2.74
C GLU A 132 -10.55 -1.44 2.20
N ASN A 133 -11.31 -1.09 1.16
CA ASN A 133 -12.22 -2.02 0.48
C ASN A 133 -11.46 -3.27 -0.03
N MET A 134 -10.30 -3.08 -0.67
CA MET A 134 -9.41 -4.16 -1.13
C MET A 134 -9.02 -5.09 0.03
N ILE A 135 -8.54 -4.52 1.13
CA ILE A 135 -8.06 -5.25 2.30
C ILE A 135 -9.18 -6.01 3.00
N LEU A 136 -10.36 -5.40 3.14
CA LEU A 136 -11.53 -6.04 3.76
C LEU A 136 -12.04 -7.19 2.91
N THR A 137 -12.11 -7.00 1.58
CA THR A 137 -12.53 -8.06 0.65
C THR A 137 -11.54 -9.23 0.69
N ALA A 138 -10.24 -8.97 0.64
CA ALA A 138 -9.21 -10.00 0.79
C ALA A 138 -9.35 -10.76 2.11
N THR A 139 -9.64 -10.05 3.22
CA THR A 139 -9.91 -10.66 4.53
C THR A 139 -11.14 -11.57 4.49
N GLY A 140 -12.21 -11.16 3.82
CA GLY A 140 -13.42 -11.97 3.63
C GLY A 140 -13.16 -13.27 2.87
N TYR A 141 -12.21 -13.27 1.95
CA TYR A 141 -11.73 -14.46 1.24
C TYR A 141 -10.67 -15.28 2.01
N GLY A 142 -10.38 -14.92 3.26
CA GLY A 142 -9.39 -15.62 4.08
C GLY A 142 -7.94 -15.31 3.73
N LEU A 143 -7.70 -14.27 2.94
CA LEU A 143 -6.36 -13.79 2.61
C LEU A 143 -5.84 -12.80 3.66
N GLY A 144 -4.52 -12.80 3.84
CA GLY A 144 -3.80 -11.81 4.62
C GLY A 144 -3.30 -10.66 3.74
N THR A 145 -3.25 -9.47 4.31
CA THR A 145 -2.79 -8.27 3.61
C THR A 145 -1.84 -7.43 4.46
N LEU A 146 -0.94 -6.70 3.78
CA LEU A 146 -0.16 -5.62 4.36
C LEU A 146 -0.21 -4.40 3.45
N TRP A 147 -0.67 -3.27 3.98
CA TRP A 147 -0.52 -1.98 3.31
C TRP A 147 0.88 -1.42 3.61
N ILE A 148 1.69 -1.25 2.57
CA ILE A 148 3.08 -0.82 2.60
C ILE A 148 3.13 0.65 2.16
N ALA A 149 3.56 1.52 3.08
CA ALA A 149 3.70 2.96 2.83
C ALA A 149 5.17 3.42 2.75
N ASN A 150 6.13 2.60 3.22
CA ASN A 150 7.55 2.94 3.23
C ASN A 150 8.26 2.75 1.86
N THR A 151 7.48 2.69 0.78
CA THR A 151 7.95 2.80 -0.60
C THR A 151 8.67 4.11 -0.89
N CYS A 152 8.50 5.12 -0.03
CA CYS A 152 9.18 6.42 -0.12
C CYS A 152 10.71 6.30 -0.09
N PHE A 153 11.28 5.28 0.55
CA PHE A 153 12.74 5.03 0.59
C PHE A 153 13.32 4.46 -0.71
N ALA A 154 12.48 4.11 -1.68
CA ALA A 154 12.88 3.58 -2.99
C ALA A 154 12.02 4.23 -4.09
N TYR A 155 11.53 5.44 -3.86
CA TYR A 155 10.48 6.04 -4.67
C TYR A 155 10.91 6.19 -6.13
N ASN A 156 12.08 6.75 -6.39
CA ASN A 156 12.55 7.03 -7.74
C ASN A 156 12.74 5.73 -8.54
N GLU A 157 13.41 4.74 -7.96
CA GLU A 157 13.66 3.45 -8.59
C GLU A 157 12.35 2.70 -8.89
N LEU A 158 11.39 2.75 -7.95
CA LEU A 158 10.07 2.15 -8.16
C LEU A 158 9.30 2.85 -9.27
N MET A 159 9.33 4.19 -9.33
CA MET A 159 8.66 4.94 -10.38
C MET A 159 9.26 4.68 -11.76
N ASP A 160 10.58 4.62 -11.87
CA ASP A 160 11.29 4.27 -13.10
C ASP A 160 10.93 2.86 -13.58
N PHE A 161 10.87 1.89 -12.66
CA PHE A 161 10.47 0.51 -12.96
C PHE A 161 9.00 0.40 -13.38
N ILE A 162 8.10 1.09 -12.69
CA ILE A 162 6.66 1.10 -13.00
C ILE A 162 6.40 1.78 -14.35
N GLY A 163 7.20 2.78 -14.72
CA GLY A 163 7.13 3.45 -16.02
C GLY A 163 5.86 4.29 -16.17
N THR A 164 5.53 5.12 -15.18
CA THR A 164 4.33 5.97 -15.17
C THR A 164 4.62 7.34 -14.55
N ASP A 165 3.88 8.35 -15.01
CA ASP A 165 3.92 9.70 -14.42
C ASP A 165 2.98 9.86 -13.22
N SER A 166 2.18 8.81 -12.88
CA SER A 166 1.26 8.83 -11.75
C SER A 166 2.00 8.63 -10.43
N GLN A 167 1.57 9.28 -9.36
CA GLN A 167 2.16 9.16 -8.03
C GLN A 167 1.95 7.77 -7.42
N LEU A 168 3.01 7.08 -7.00
CA LEU A 168 2.91 5.88 -6.18
C LEU A 168 2.47 6.24 -4.76
N THR A 169 1.30 5.75 -4.33
CA THR A 169 0.76 5.99 -2.97
C THR A 169 1.09 4.87 -1.99
N GLY A 170 1.50 3.72 -2.49
CA GLY A 170 1.91 2.57 -1.71
C GLY A 170 1.73 1.27 -2.46
N ILE A 171 2.05 0.17 -1.78
CA ILE A 171 1.90 -1.19 -2.30
C ILE A 171 1.06 -2.00 -1.31
N VAL A 172 0.15 -2.84 -1.80
CA VAL A 172 -0.57 -3.82 -0.97
C VAL A 172 -0.01 -5.21 -1.27
N ALA A 173 0.55 -5.85 -0.25
CA ALA A 173 0.94 -7.25 -0.32
C ALA A 173 -0.26 -8.12 0.06
N ILE A 174 -0.52 -9.18 -0.72
CA ILE A 174 -1.66 -10.09 -0.54
C ILE A 174 -1.18 -11.53 -0.67
N GLY A 175 -1.67 -12.42 0.21
CA GLY A 175 -1.36 -13.84 0.19
C GLY A 175 -2.09 -14.62 1.28
N PHE A 176 -1.99 -15.94 1.27
CA PHE A 176 -2.46 -16.76 2.39
C PHE A 176 -1.55 -16.52 3.61
N ALA A 177 -2.17 -16.16 4.74
CA ALA A 177 -1.42 -15.86 5.95
C ALA A 177 -0.70 -17.10 6.50
N ASN A 178 0.58 -16.93 6.87
CA ASN A 178 1.38 -17.93 7.60
C ASN A 178 1.67 -17.48 9.04
N GLU A 179 0.79 -16.64 9.57
CA GLU A 179 0.81 -16.15 10.94
C GLU A 179 -0.61 -15.74 11.38
N ALA A 180 -0.81 -15.64 12.69
CA ALA A 180 -2.04 -15.15 13.30
C ALA A 180 -1.72 -14.08 14.37
N PRO A 181 -1.37 -12.86 13.96
CA PRO A 181 -0.95 -11.83 14.91
C PRO A 181 -2.12 -11.37 15.78
N ALA A 182 -1.81 -11.06 17.04
CA ALA A 182 -2.78 -10.52 17.98
C ALA A 182 -3.32 -9.15 17.52
N LYS A 183 -4.51 -8.81 18.00
CA LYS A 183 -5.12 -7.50 17.78
C LYS A 183 -4.24 -6.41 18.40
N ARG A 184 -3.91 -5.40 17.62
CA ARG A 184 -3.19 -4.24 18.14
C ARG A 184 -4.12 -3.38 18.99
N PRO A 185 -3.61 -2.77 20.07
CA PRO A 185 -4.40 -1.84 20.89
C PRO A 185 -4.93 -0.66 20.07
N ARG A 186 -6.03 -0.11 20.49
CA ARG A 186 -6.61 1.12 19.96
C ARG A 186 -6.67 2.16 21.06
N LYS A 187 -6.68 3.42 20.69
CA LYS A 187 -6.99 4.50 21.63
C LYS A 187 -8.36 4.27 22.25
N PRO A 188 -8.56 4.66 23.51
CA PRO A 188 -9.88 4.69 24.13
C PRO A 188 -10.88 5.47 23.25
N PHE A 189 -12.14 5.01 23.24
CA PHE A 189 -13.15 5.62 22.38
C PHE A 189 -13.37 7.11 22.71
N GLU A 190 -13.29 7.46 23.96
CA GLU A 190 -13.47 8.81 24.51
C GLU A 190 -12.37 9.79 24.06
N GLU A 191 -11.20 9.28 23.65
CA GLU A 191 -10.11 10.11 23.12
C GLU A 191 -10.29 10.46 21.63
N ILE A 192 -11.16 9.74 20.93
CA ILE A 192 -11.34 9.88 19.48
C ILE A 192 -12.71 10.38 19.06
N VAL A 193 -13.64 10.54 20.03
CA VAL A 193 -15.02 11.00 19.80
C VAL A 193 -15.35 12.14 20.76
N GLU A 194 -15.92 13.18 20.22
CA GLU A 194 -16.51 14.29 20.98
C GLU A 194 -17.93 14.52 20.50
N TYR A 195 -18.89 14.56 21.43
CA TYR A 195 -20.29 14.90 21.16
C TYR A 195 -20.54 16.35 21.56
N ARG A 196 -21.15 17.12 20.66
CA ARG A 196 -21.52 18.54 20.89
C ARG A 196 -23.00 18.74 20.62
#